data_8e5c2a3fc53b2cbd66e52b5f172e6aaf
#
_entry.id   8e5c2a3fc53b2cbd66e52b5f172e6aaf
#
_cell.length_a   1.000
_cell.length_b   1.000
_cell.length_c   1.000
_cell.angle_alpha   90.00
_cell.angle_beta   90.00
_cell.angle_gamma   90.00
#
_symmetry.space_group_name_H-M   'P 1'
#
loop_
_entity.id
_entity.type
_entity.pdbx_description
1 polymer ?
#
loop_
_entity_poly.entity_id
_entity_poly.type
_entity_poly.pdbx_seq_one_letter_code
_entity_poly.pdbx_strand_id
1 'polypeptide(L)'
;MQMCPECSVDNKETARFCIRCGTPLRRLRGRGTILHGRYRLERVLGCGGMGAVYLATDLRLGSKVAVKENLDMSPESQQQFELEARVLATLRHPHLPRVQDFFVADGRQYLVMDYIAGEDLEEVVKKRGPLPPQEAVRWLLQVLDAVQYLHSQNPPIIHRDIKPANIKLSPDGRAYLVDFGIAKVLRAGNRTQAGARAVTPGYSPPEQYGTAPTDQRSDIYALGATLYFAVTGRVPPEAIERITGRTDKLIPPRNLNPSIPPDVERVILRAMRVAPDERFPSAAQMKQALEASLSPSPSLARSPSSPSRFPAPSRARKLSPQPHQNRSAVPPLSMPIAPVWLRGIAFLLDVLIWCAVSWVMTLGYTFAIASLTNRPTWWVWTEVEQRQLLQTLAVAGFWIYRFTLHAVAGRTLGKALLGLQVVTREGRPCGFWRALVREIGFVLSSCVCGLGFVWAIFDPYKQGWHDLMAGTFVVPSPQAQ
;
A
#
# COMPACT_ATOMS: atom_id res chain seq x y z
N MET A 1 0.90 -23.71 31.93
CA MET A 1 -0.19 -23.97 30.97
C MET A 1 -0.28 -22.84 29.96
N GLN A 2 -0.84 -23.08 28.77
CA GLN A 2 -1.06 -22.07 27.72
C GLN A 2 -2.52 -22.06 27.29
N MET A 3 -3.09 -20.86 27.07
CA MET A 3 -4.45 -20.70 26.53
C MET A 3 -4.49 -20.90 25.01
N CYS A 4 -5.57 -21.49 24.51
CA CYS A 4 -5.86 -21.53 23.08
C CYS A 4 -6.25 -20.13 22.58
N PRO A 5 -5.71 -19.66 21.42
CA PRO A 5 -6.08 -18.37 20.88
C PRO A 5 -7.56 -18.26 20.44
N GLU A 6 -8.19 -19.39 20.07
CA GLU A 6 -9.58 -19.41 19.56
C GLU A 6 -10.61 -19.64 20.66
N CYS A 7 -10.45 -20.72 21.44
CA CYS A 7 -11.47 -21.13 22.41
C CYS A 7 -11.09 -20.86 23.87
N SER A 8 -9.94 -20.26 24.14
CA SER A 8 -9.39 -19.92 25.46
C SER A 8 -9.31 -21.09 26.46
N VAL A 9 -9.35 -22.33 25.99
CA VAL A 9 -9.15 -23.52 26.82
C VAL A 9 -7.66 -23.65 27.17
N ASP A 10 -7.38 -23.94 28.42
CA ASP A 10 -6.02 -24.18 28.88
C ASP A 10 -5.50 -25.53 28.38
N ASN A 11 -4.27 -25.52 27.89
CA ASN A 11 -3.55 -26.68 27.37
C ASN A 11 -2.21 -26.82 28.10
N LYS A 12 -1.62 -28.01 28.02
CA LYS A 12 -0.23 -28.21 28.51
C LYS A 12 0.71 -27.28 27.75
N GLU A 13 1.73 -26.77 28.42
CA GLU A 13 2.70 -25.85 27.83
C GLU A 13 3.44 -26.44 26.62
N THR A 14 3.64 -27.75 26.63
CA THR A 14 4.26 -28.51 25.53
C THR A 14 3.32 -28.86 24.38
N ALA A 15 2.02 -28.64 24.54
CA ALA A 15 1.03 -28.97 23.50
C ALA A 15 1.23 -28.09 22.26
N ARG A 16 1.17 -28.69 21.08
CA ARG A 16 1.26 -27.98 19.79
C ARG A 16 -0.12 -27.58 19.24
N PHE A 17 -1.16 -28.32 19.63
CA PHE A 17 -2.54 -28.11 19.19
C PHE A 17 -3.48 -28.11 20.37
N CYS A 18 -4.57 -27.34 20.27
CA CYS A 18 -5.59 -27.26 21.29
C CYS A 18 -6.35 -28.59 21.40
N ILE A 19 -6.48 -29.11 22.64
CA ILE A 19 -7.19 -30.35 22.91
C ILE A 19 -8.70 -30.27 22.57
N ARG A 20 -9.28 -29.07 22.59
CA ARG A 20 -10.71 -28.86 22.34
C ARG A 20 -11.07 -28.59 20.88
N CYS A 21 -10.33 -27.68 20.20
CA CYS A 21 -10.68 -27.20 18.86
C CYS A 21 -9.63 -27.49 17.79
N GLY A 22 -8.50 -28.12 18.13
CA GLY A 22 -7.46 -28.47 17.19
C GLY A 22 -6.59 -27.30 16.70
N THR A 23 -6.87 -26.07 17.13
CA THR A 23 -6.10 -24.88 16.71
C THR A 23 -4.63 -24.96 17.12
N PRO A 24 -3.67 -24.62 16.26
CA PRO A 24 -2.26 -24.54 16.61
C PRO A 24 -2.02 -23.55 17.78
N LEU A 25 -1.27 -23.98 18.79
CA LEU A 25 -1.00 -23.17 19.97
C LEU A 25 0.27 -22.33 19.78
N ARG A 26 0.25 -21.09 20.30
CA ARG A 26 1.30 -20.08 20.12
C ARG A 26 2.06 -19.76 21.42
N ARG A 27 2.09 -20.67 22.41
CA ARG A 27 2.70 -20.47 23.73
C ARG A 27 2.17 -19.21 24.45
N LEU A 28 0.87 -19.00 24.36
CA LEU A 28 0.18 -17.93 25.09
C LEU A 28 0.18 -18.22 26.60
N ARG A 29 0.05 -17.16 27.41
CA ARG A 29 -0.08 -17.32 28.87
C ARG A 29 -1.34 -18.10 29.24
N GLY A 30 -1.28 -18.89 30.33
CA GLY A 30 -2.40 -19.66 30.82
C GLY A 30 -3.43 -18.78 31.54
N ARG A 31 -4.66 -19.29 31.69
CA ARG A 31 -5.70 -18.65 32.48
C ARG A 31 -5.26 -18.59 33.94
N GLY A 32 -5.61 -17.50 34.62
CA GLY A 32 -5.25 -17.29 36.02
C GLY A 32 -3.81 -16.83 36.25
N THR A 33 -2.97 -16.77 35.20
CA THR A 33 -1.64 -16.16 35.29
C THR A 33 -1.76 -14.73 35.79
N ILE A 34 -1.00 -14.38 36.84
CA ILE A 34 -0.96 -13.03 37.39
C ILE A 34 0.29 -12.35 36.88
N LEU A 35 0.10 -11.33 36.04
CA LEU A 35 1.17 -10.51 35.50
C LEU A 35 1.45 -9.34 36.44
N HIS A 36 2.74 -9.04 36.67
CA HIS A 36 3.20 -7.93 37.50
C HIS A 36 2.52 -7.87 38.88
N GLY A 37 2.14 -9.05 39.49
CA GLY A 37 1.45 -9.12 40.76
C GLY A 37 0.08 -8.44 40.82
N ARG A 38 -0.50 -8.04 39.67
CA ARG A 38 -1.70 -7.20 39.58
C ARG A 38 -2.75 -7.67 38.59
N TYR A 39 -2.37 -8.11 37.38
CA TYR A 39 -3.30 -8.39 36.30
C TYR A 39 -3.51 -9.89 36.14
N ARG A 40 -4.67 -10.41 36.54
CA ARG A 40 -5.02 -11.83 36.40
C ARG A 40 -5.69 -12.08 35.07
N LEU A 41 -5.04 -12.87 34.20
CA LEU A 41 -5.54 -13.23 32.89
C LEU A 41 -6.76 -14.16 32.94
N GLU A 42 -7.78 -13.89 32.15
CA GLU A 42 -9.02 -14.65 32.10
C GLU A 42 -9.25 -15.43 30.83
N ARG A 43 -9.12 -14.76 29.69
CA ARG A 43 -9.27 -15.35 28.36
C ARG A 43 -8.52 -14.55 27.30
N VAL A 44 -8.30 -15.15 26.15
CA VAL A 44 -7.78 -14.46 24.96
C VAL A 44 -8.92 -13.68 24.31
N LEU A 45 -8.67 -12.41 23.94
CA LEU A 45 -9.55 -11.56 23.16
C LEU A 45 -9.21 -11.61 21.68
N GLY A 46 -7.92 -11.78 21.36
CA GLY A 46 -7.42 -11.88 20.00
C GLY A 46 -5.95 -12.28 19.99
N CYS A 47 -5.51 -12.91 18.90
CA CYS A 47 -4.12 -13.30 18.72
C CYS A 47 -3.72 -13.17 17.26
N GLY A 48 -2.63 -12.47 16.98
CA GLY A 48 -2.09 -12.24 15.65
C GLY A 48 -0.61 -12.56 15.52
N GLY A 49 0.00 -12.20 14.41
CA GLY A 49 1.43 -12.41 14.16
C GLY A 49 2.35 -11.60 15.06
N MET A 50 1.89 -10.44 15.55
CA MET A 50 2.69 -9.50 16.33
C MET A 50 2.41 -9.54 17.83
N GLY A 51 1.30 -10.12 18.26
CA GLY A 51 0.93 -10.12 19.67
C GLY A 51 -0.36 -10.84 19.99
N ALA A 52 -0.66 -10.94 21.29
CA ALA A 52 -1.91 -11.44 21.83
C ALA A 52 -2.55 -10.40 22.73
N VAL A 53 -3.87 -10.34 22.76
CA VAL A 53 -4.64 -9.49 23.65
C VAL A 53 -5.46 -10.37 24.58
N TYR A 54 -5.38 -10.12 25.88
CA TYR A 54 -6.10 -10.86 26.91
C TYR A 54 -7.12 -9.96 27.62
N LEU A 55 -8.26 -10.53 27.98
CA LEU A 55 -9.08 -9.99 29.06
C LEU A 55 -8.40 -10.33 30.38
N ALA A 56 -8.25 -9.35 31.24
CA ALA A 56 -7.71 -9.53 32.57
C ALA A 56 -8.52 -8.76 33.62
N THR A 57 -8.38 -9.17 34.89
CA THR A 57 -8.87 -8.42 36.04
C THR A 57 -7.69 -7.73 36.74
N ASP A 58 -7.78 -6.42 36.90
CA ASP A 58 -6.91 -5.68 37.81
C ASP A 58 -7.28 -6.03 39.25
N LEU A 59 -6.43 -6.76 39.93
CA LEU A 59 -6.67 -7.25 41.31
C LEU A 59 -6.69 -6.12 42.35
N ARG A 60 -6.14 -4.94 42.03
CA ARG A 60 -6.15 -3.78 42.93
C ARG A 60 -7.44 -2.97 42.83
N LEU A 61 -7.95 -2.81 41.60
CA LEU A 61 -9.13 -2.00 41.31
C LEU A 61 -10.43 -2.82 41.15
N GLY A 62 -10.30 -4.14 40.95
CA GLY A 62 -11.45 -5.00 40.62
C GLY A 62 -12.01 -4.84 39.23
N SER A 63 -11.42 -3.96 38.41
CA SER A 63 -11.90 -3.64 37.07
C SER A 63 -11.38 -4.61 36.00
N LYS A 64 -12.12 -4.70 34.87
CA LYS A 64 -11.65 -5.43 33.68
C LYS A 64 -10.76 -4.53 32.83
N VAL A 65 -9.66 -5.12 32.34
CA VAL A 65 -8.69 -4.47 31.46
C VAL A 65 -8.36 -5.38 30.28
N ALA A 66 -7.92 -4.78 29.18
CA ALA A 66 -7.30 -5.48 28.07
C ALA A 66 -5.77 -5.41 28.21
N VAL A 67 -5.10 -6.56 28.13
CA VAL A 67 -3.64 -6.67 28.23
C VAL A 67 -3.10 -7.18 26.91
N LYS A 68 -2.38 -6.33 26.19
CA LYS A 68 -1.71 -6.66 24.91
C LYS A 68 -0.28 -7.13 25.23
N GLU A 69 0.07 -8.34 24.80
CA GLU A 69 1.40 -8.95 24.93
C GLU A 69 2.14 -8.84 23.59
N ASN A 70 3.37 -8.36 23.61
CA ASN A 70 4.27 -8.45 22.47
C ASN A 70 4.86 -9.87 22.40
N LEU A 71 4.58 -10.58 21.31
CA LEU A 71 5.09 -11.94 21.07
C LEU A 71 6.40 -11.96 20.25
N ASP A 72 6.72 -10.86 19.58
CA ASP A 72 7.97 -10.71 18.83
C ASP A 72 9.06 -10.12 19.73
N MET A 73 10.04 -10.96 20.06
CA MET A 73 11.14 -10.62 20.97
C MET A 73 12.33 -9.95 20.28
N SER A 74 12.24 -9.63 18.98
CA SER A 74 13.30 -8.90 18.29
C SER A 74 13.51 -7.52 18.94
N PRO A 75 14.75 -7.02 19.04
CA PRO A 75 15.02 -5.71 19.61
C PRO A 75 14.23 -4.59 18.94
N GLU A 76 14.08 -4.69 17.63
CA GLU A 76 13.32 -3.72 16.81
C GLU A 76 11.83 -3.73 17.19
N SER A 77 11.24 -4.91 17.38
CA SER A 77 9.84 -5.05 17.78
C SER A 77 9.61 -4.55 19.21
N GLN A 78 10.54 -4.81 20.12
CA GLN A 78 10.46 -4.35 21.51
C GLN A 78 10.53 -2.83 21.59
N GLN A 79 11.48 -2.20 20.90
CA GLN A 79 11.61 -0.74 20.84
C GLN A 79 10.36 -0.09 20.22
N GLN A 80 9.84 -0.71 19.17
CA GLN A 80 8.63 -0.28 18.49
C GLN A 80 7.40 -0.34 19.41
N PHE A 81 7.22 -1.43 20.14
CA PHE A 81 6.09 -1.63 21.06
C PHE A 81 6.13 -0.62 22.23
N GLU A 82 7.31 -0.34 22.78
CA GLU A 82 7.49 0.67 23.82
C GLU A 82 7.15 2.07 23.31
N LEU A 83 7.59 2.41 22.10
CA LEU A 83 7.29 3.70 21.50
C LEU A 83 5.79 3.85 21.19
N GLU A 84 5.14 2.77 20.71
CA GLU A 84 3.68 2.71 20.56
C GLU A 84 2.98 2.97 21.90
N ALA A 85 3.41 2.29 22.96
CA ALA A 85 2.87 2.47 24.29
C ALA A 85 2.99 3.92 24.79
N ARG A 86 4.14 4.56 24.60
CA ARG A 86 4.36 5.98 24.98
C ARG A 86 3.44 6.93 24.22
N VAL A 87 3.27 6.75 22.91
CA VAL A 87 2.36 7.56 22.10
C VAL A 87 0.91 7.36 22.55
N LEU A 88 0.47 6.11 22.70
CA LEU A 88 -0.89 5.79 23.13
C LEU A 88 -1.22 6.33 24.54
N ALA A 89 -0.23 6.34 25.45
CA ALA A 89 -0.38 6.85 26.81
C ALA A 89 -0.72 8.36 26.85
N THR A 90 -0.40 9.13 25.80
CA THR A 90 -0.73 10.56 25.71
C THR A 90 -2.13 10.84 25.18
N LEU A 91 -2.76 9.87 24.50
CA LEU A 91 -4.03 10.06 23.84
C LEU A 91 -5.20 10.03 24.82
N ARG A 92 -6.15 10.95 24.65
CA ARG A 92 -7.37 11.04 25.45
C ARG A 92 -8.54 11.41 24.52
N HIS A 93 -9.37 10.41 24.23
CA HIS A 93 -10.55 10.63 23.38
C HIS A 93 -11.67 9.65 23.76
N PRO A 94 -12.98 10.06 23.73
CA PRO A 94 -14.10 9.20 24.16
C PRO A 94 -14.27 7.91 23.34
N HIS A 95 -13.74 7.86 22.13
CA HIS A 95 -13.83 6.71 21.21
C HIS A 95 -12.49 5.97 21.03
N LEU A 96 -11.52 6.17 21.95
CA LEU A 96 -10.27 5.46 22.02
C LEU A 96 -10.09 4.82 23.40
N PRO A 97 -9.57 3.58 23.52
CA PRO A 97 -9.23 3.00 24.82
C PRO A 97 -8.06 3.77 25.44
N ARG A 98 -8.10 4.00 26.73
CA ARG A 98 -7.01 4.64 27.48
C ARG A 98 -5.95 3.61 27.85
N VAL A 99 -4.68 3.95 27.68
CA VAL A 99 -3.58 3.20 28.25
C VAL A 99 -3.52 3.48 29.75
N GLN A 100 -3.46 2.41 30.55
CA GLN A 100 -3.43 2.46 32.01
C GLN A 100 -2.04 2.10 32.56
N ASP A 101 -1.31 1.18 31.90
CA ASP A 101 -0.03 0.70 32.39
C ASP A 101 0.80 0.11 31.25
N PHE A 102 2.12 0.08 31.44
CA PHE A 102 3.08 -0.60 30.57
C PHE A 102 4.18 -1.21 31.44
N PHE A 103 4.47 -2.50 31.27
CA PHE A 103 5.51 -3.18 32.04
C PHE A 103 6.17 -4.32 31.24
N VAL A 104 7.31 -4.76 31.76
CA VAL A 104 8.02 -5.96 31.30
C VAL A 104 7.93 -7.04 32.39
N ALA A 105 7.53 -8.24 31.99
CA ALA A 105 7.51 -9.40 32.89
C ALA A 105 8.00 -10.64 32.12
N ASP A 106 8.87 -11.44 32.72
CA ASP A 106 9.50 -12.63 32.10
C ASP A 106 10.09 -12.34 30.71
N GLY A 107 10.72 -11.18 30.54
CA GLY A 107 11.32 -10.74 29.29
C GLY A 107 10.34 -10.31 28.19
N ARG A 108 9.02 -10.33 28.43
CA ARG A 108 7.98 -9.90 27.48
C ARG A 108 7.37 -8.57 27.88
N GLN A 109 6.98 -7.79 26.91
CA GLN A 109 6.36 -6.47 27.08
C GLN A 109 4.84 -6.58 27.07
N TYR A 110 4.21 -5.84 27.96
CA TYR A 110 2.76 -5.79 28.15
C TYR A 110 2.26 -4.35 28.18
N LEU A 111 1.17 -4.11 27.44
CA LEU A 111 0.44 -2.85 27.44
C LEU A 111 -0.96 -3.09 28.01
N VAL A 112 -1.31 -2.38 29.07
CA VAL A 112 -2.63 -2.47 29.71
C VAL A 112 -3.48 -1.27 29.30
N MET A 113 -4.71 -1.54 28.88
CA MET A 113 -5.65 -0.52 28.42
C MET A 113 -7.07 -0.85 28.86
N ASP A 114 -7.98 0.12 28.67
CA ASP A 114 -9.39 -0.07 28.94
C ASP A 114 -9.92 -1.29 28.17
N TYR A 115 -10.64 -2.16 28.84
CA TYR A 115 -11.41 -3.21 28.20
C TYR A 115 -12.74 -2.64 27.69
N ILE A 116 -12.94 -2.69 26.40
CA ILE A 116 -14.19 -2.28 25.76
C ILE A 116 -15.08 -3.52 25.61
N ALA A 117 -16.15 -3.57 26.38
CA ALA A 117 -17.14 -4.64 26.26
C ALA A 117 -17.94 -4.48 24.97
N GLY A 118 -18.41 -5.60 24.42
CA GLY A 118 -19.20 -5.63 23.19
C GLY A 118 -18.50 -6.38 22.05
N GLU A 119 -19.20 -6.48 20.93
CA GLU A 119 -18.74 -7.17 19.73
C GLU A 119 -18.02 -6.17 18.81
N ASP A 120 -17.15 -6.69 17.94
CA ASP A 120 -16.65 -5.83 16.88
C ASP A 120 -17.63 -5.74 15.71
N LEU A 121 -17.43 -4.73 14.88
CA LEU A 121 -18.31 -4.46 13.75
C LEU A 121 -18.34 -5.64 12.74
N GLU A 122 -17.24 -6.37 12.62
CA GLU A 122 -17.18 -7.56 11.76
C GLU A 122 -18.09 -8.69 12.27
N GLU A 123 -18.03 -8.97 13.58
CA GLU A 123 -18.89 -9.95 14.23
C GLU A 123 -20.37 -9.56 14.14
N VAL A 124 -20.68 -8.29 14.36
CA VAL A 124 -22.07 -7.76 14.27
C VAL A 124 -22.62 -7.95 12.86
N VAL A 125 -21.86 -7.57 11.83
CA VAL A 125 -22.29 -7.74 10.43
C VAL A 125 -22.38 -9.21 10.04
N LYS A 126 -21.46 -10.08 10.49
CA LYS A 126 -21.54 -11.52 10.25
C LYS A 126 -22.78 -12.16 10.88
N LYS A 127 -23.22 -11.69 12.05
CA LYS A 127 -24.41 -12.22 12.77
C LYS A 127 -25.74 -11.65 12.26
N ARG A 128 -25.77 -10.35 11.99
CA ARG A 128 -27.02 -9.63 11.67
C ARG A 128 -27.23 -9.40 10.16
N GLY A 129 -26.20 -9.65 9.34
CA GLY A 129 -26.15 -9.21 7.94
C GLY A 129 -25.79 -7.73 7.80
N PRO A 130 -25.94 -7.16 6.59
CA PRO A 130 -25.72 -5.73 6.34
C PRO A 130 -26.51 -4.84 7.29
N LEU A 131 -25.88 -3.81 7.80
CA LEU A 131 -26.52 -2.87 8.73
C LEU A 131 -27.41 -1.87 8.01
N PRO A 132 -28.45 -1.34 8.67
CA PRO A 132 -29.15 -0.18 8.18
C PRO A 132 -28.18 0.98 7.96
N PRO A 133 -28.23 1.66 6.80
CA PRO A 133 -27.23 2.71 6.47
C PRO A 133 -27.10 3.80 7.53
N GLN A 134 -28.22 4.22 8.14
CA GLN A 134 -28.21 5.24 9.19
C GLN A 134 -27.50 4.77 10.46
N GLU A 135 -27.62 3.48 10.81
CA GLU A 135 -26.92 2.88 11.97
C GLU A 135 -25.43 2.82 11.71
N ALA A 136 -25.03 2.29 10.55
CA ALA A 136 -23.62 2.21 10.15
C ALA A 136 -22.94 3.59 10.10
N VAL A 137 -23.63 4.60 9.55
CA VAL A 137 -23.11 5.97 9.49
C VAL A 137 -22.94 6.56 10.89
N ARG A 138 -23.89 6.39 11.81
CA ARG A 138 -23.78 6.90 13.19
C ARG A 138 -22.55 6.32 13.89
N TRP A 139 -22.27 5.04 13.74
CA TRP A 139 -21.07 4.44 14.35
C TRP A 139 -19.79 4.93 13.67
N LEU A 140 -19.81 5.07 12.34
CA LEU A 140 -18.63 5.56 11.64
C LEU A 140 -18.32 7.04 11.96
N LEU A 141 -19.32 7.86 12.22
CA LEU A 141 -19.12 9.25 12.66
C LEU A 141 -18.33 9.34 13.96
N GLN A 142 -18.59 8.43 14.91
CA GLN A 142 -17.83 8.35 16.17
C GLN A 142 -16.37 7.91 15.94
N VAL A 143 -16.16 6.97 15.02
CA VAL A 143 -14.81 6.55 14.62
C VAL A 143 -14.08 7.68 13.90
N LEU A 144 -14.78 8.42 13.04
CA LEU A 144 -14.23 9.61 12.36
C LEU A 144 -13.78 10.69 13.34
N ASP A 145 -14.50 10.88 14.46
CA ASP A 145 -14.07 11.79 15.53
C ASP A 145 -12.72 11.36 16.13
N ALA A 146 -12.57 10.06 16.41
CA ALA A 146 -11.31 9.52 16.91
C ALA A 146 -10.17 9.69 15.87
N VAL A 147 -10.44 9.40 14.61
CA VAL A 147 -9.43 9.53 13.54
C VAL A 147 -9.06 11.00 13.30
N GLN A 148 -10.00 11.91 13.33
CA GLN A 148 -9.75 13.35 13.26
C GLN A 148 -8.85 13.82 14.41
N TYR A 149 -9.12 13.36 15.63
CA TYR A 149 -8.29 13.64 16.80
C TYR A 149 -6.86 13.10 16.62
N LEU A 150 -6.69 11.87 16.12
CA LEU A 150 -5.37 11.29 15.84
C LEU A 150 -4.61 12.13 14.79
N HIS A 151 -5.28 12.51 13.72
CA HIS A 151 -4.67 13.30 12.64
C HIS A 151 -4.32 14.74 13.08
N SER A 152 -4.95 15.27 14.14
CA SER A 152 -4.65 16.60 14.70
C SER A 152 -3.47 16.62 15.67
N GLN A 153 -2.90 15.47 16.01
CA GLN A 153 -1.71 15.40 16.87
C GLN A 153 -0.47 15.97 16.16
N ASN A 154 0.54 16.33 16.94
CA ASN A 154 1.81 16.80 16.40
C ASN A 154 2.98 15.93 16.91
N PRO A 155 3.59 15.09 16.05
CA PRO A 155 3.24 14.85 14.63
C PRO A 155 1.89 14.10 14.46
N PRO A 156 1.25 14.19 13.28
CA PRO A 156 0.01 13.50 12.99
C PRO A 156 0.15 11.99 13.13
N ILE A 157 -0.82 11.36 13.80
CA ILE A 157 -0.85 9.91 14.02
C ILE A 157 -1.79 9.29 12.98
N ILE A 158 -1.26 8.41 12.12
CA ILE A 158 -2.01 7.66 11.14
C ILE A 158 -2.25 6.25 11.67
N HIS A 159 -3.50 5.80 11.72
CA HIS A 159 -3.87 4.51 12.32
C HIS A 159 -3.41 3.30 11.49
N ARG A 160 -3.58 3.32 10.17
CA ARG A 160 -3.09 2.35 9.16
C ARG A 160 -3.67 0.92 9.24
N ASP A 161 -4.54 0.63 10.16
CA ASP A 161 -5.21 -0.68 10.27
C ASP A 161 -6.69 -0.53 10.66
N ILE A 162 -7.37 0.48 10.10
CA ILE A 162 -8.81 0.63 10.29
C ILE A 162 -9.52 -0.45 9.49
N LYS A 163 -10.33 -1.25 10.20
CA LYS A 163 -11.15 -2.34 9.65
C LYS A 163 -12.27 -2.68 10.62
N PRO A 164 -13.30 -3.40 10.19
CA PRO A 164 -14.44 -3.75 11.05
C PRO A 164 -14.04 -4.48 12.35
N ALA A 165 -13.07 -5.39 12.31
CA ALA A 165 -12.58 -6.12 13.48
C ALA A 165 -11.90 -5.20 14.54
N ASN A 166 -11.44 -4.00 14.14
CA ASN A 166 -10.81 -3.02 15.02
C ASN A 166 -11.78 -1.92 15.48
N ILE A 167 -13.09 -2.08 15.27
CA ILE A 167 -14.13 -1.18 15.75
C ILE A 167 -15.03 -1.95 16.72
N LYS A 168 -14.90 -1.68 18.02
CA LYS A 168 -15.75 -2.28 19.06
C LYS A 168 -17.02 -1.46 19.26
N LEU A 169 -18.15 -2.15 19.26
CA LEU A 169 -19.47 -1.58 19.50
C LEU A 169 -19.90 -1.93 20.93
N SER A 170 -19.85 -0.94 21.80
CA SER A 170 -20.21 -1.13 23.21
C SER A 170 -21.73 -1.15 23.40
N PRO A 171 -22.24 -1.90 24.42
CA PRO A 171 -23.68 -1.96 24.72
C PRO A 171 -24.34 -0.61 25.02
N ASP A 172 -23.56 0.40 25.42
CA ASP A 172 -24.02 1.78 25.63
C ASP A 172 -24.19 2.60 24.32
N GLY A 173 -24.04 1.96 23.16
CA GLY A 173 -24.19 2.60 21.83
C GLY A 173 -22.99 3.39 21.36
N ARG A 174 -21.81 3.20 21.96
CA ARG A 174 -20.57 3.83 21.55
C ARG A 174 -19.74 2.90 20.66
N ALA A 175 -19.09 3.49 19.65
CA ALA A 175 -18.08 2.84 18.86
C ALA A 175 -16.68 3.26 19.35
N TYR A 176 -15.79 2.29 19.49
CA TYR A 176 -14.40 2.51 19.87
C TYR A 176 -13.46 1.97 18.81
N LEU A 177 -12.50 2.79 18.40
CA LEU A 177 -11.40 2.35 17.53
C LEU A 177 -10.30 1.75 18.39
N VAL A 178 -10.05 0.46 18.22
CA VAL A 178 -9.07 -0.32 18.98
C VAL A 178 -7.94 -0.80 18.07
N ASP A 179 -6.87 -1.36 18.68
CA ASP A 179 -5.74 -1.98 17.96
C ASP A 179 -5.07 -1.06 16.94
N PHE A 180 -4.38 -0.07 17.45
CA PHE A 180 -3.58 0.82 16.63
C PHE A 180 -2.47 0.06 15.90
N GLY A 181 -2.46 0.14 14.58
CA GLY A 181 -1.33 -0.30 13.76
C GLY A 181 -0.13 0.67 13.84
N ILE A 182 0.10 1.33 15.00
CA ILE A 182 1.17 2.34 15.19
C ILE A 182 2.56 1.73 14.99
N ALA A 183 2.71 0.42 15.21
CA ALA A 183 3.90 -0.33 14.81
C ALA A 183 4.31 -0.09 13.36
N LYS A 184 3.39 0.38 12.51
CA LYS A 184 3.63 0.77 11.12
C LYS A 184 4.08 2.23 10.97
N VAL A 185 3.89 3.11 11.99
CA VAL A 185 4.14 4.58 11.90
C VAL A 185 5.62 4.92 11.92
N LEU A 186 6.39 4.24 12.75
CA LEU A 186 7.77 4.64 13.04
C LEU A 186 8.81 4.02 12.10
N ARG A 187 8.42 3.02 11.30
CA ARG A 187 9.25 2.51 10.19
C ARG A 187 9.33 3.44 8.99
N ALA A 188 8.49 4.48 8.91
CA ALA A 188 8.49 5.41 7.79
C ALA A 188 9.67 6.41 7.80
N GLY A 189 10.32 6.62 8.96
CA GLY A 189 11.51 7.47 9.09
C GLY A 189 12.83 6.76 8.78
N ASN A 190 12.92 5.44 8.99
CA ASN A 190 14.07 4.63 8.64
C ASN A 190 13.70 3.71 7.48
N ARG A 191 14.29 3.94 6.32
CA ARG A 191 14.26 3.06 5.15
C ARG A 191 14.93 1.73 5.52
N THR A 192 14.23 0.84 6.20
CA THR A 192 14.64 -0.55 6.32
C THR A 192 13.89 -1.40 5.31
N GLN A 193 14.69 -2.03 4.47
CA GLN A 193 14.32 -3.00 3.46
C GLN A 193 13.46 -4.13 4.05
N ALA A 194 12.49 -4.57 3.23
CA ALA A 194 11.91 -5.90 3.25
C ALA A 194 11.37 -6.42 4.59
N GLY A 195 10.25 -5.85 5.03
CA GLY A 195 9.28 -6.58 5.84
C GLY A 195 7.94 -6.39 5.16
N ALA A 196 7.24 -7.46 4.81
CA ALA A 196 5.89 -7.41 4.27
C ALA A 196 5.07 -6.51 5.21
N ARG A 197 4.69 -5.32 4.74
CA ARG A 197 3.79 -4.43 5.47
C ARG A 197 2.53 -5.25 5.70
N ALA A 198 2.15 -5.46 6.96
CA ALA A 198 0.93 -6.19 7.26
C ALA A 198 -0.25 -5.39 6.69
N VAL A 199 -0.68 -5.75 5.50
CA VAL A 199 -1.85 -5.21 4.83
C VAL A 199 -3.07 -6.05 5.21
N THR A 200 -4.22 -5.42 5.30
CA THR A 200 -5.49 -6.12 5.50
C THR A 200 -6.22 -6.13 4.16
N PRO A 201 -6.36 -7.30 3.50
CA PRO A 201 -7.03 -7.41 2.20
C PRO A 201 -8.41 -6.74 2.21
N GLY A 202 -8.71 -5.96 1.17
CA GLY A 202 -9.94 -5.22 1.02
C GLY A 202 -10.00 -3.87 1.77
N TYR A 203 -9.25 -3.69 2.86
CA TYR A 203 -9.29 -2.46 3.68
C TYR A 203 -8.05 -1.58 3.52
N SER A 204 -6.90 -2.15 3.20
CA SER A 204 -5.67 -1.39 2.99
C SER A 204 -5.66 -0.71 1.63
N PRO A 205 -5.33 0.60 1.58
CA PRO A 205 -5.22 1.35 0.32
C PRO A 205 -3.96 0.97 -0.47
N PRO A 206 -3.90 1.33 -1.77
CA PRO A 206 -2.79 0.95 -2.66
C PRO A 206 -1.41 1.34 -2.16
N GLU A 207 -1.28 2.52 -1.57
CA GLU A 207 -0.01 3.03 -1.03
C GLU A 207 0.54 2.20 0.13
N GLN A 208 -0.29 1.37 0.79
CA GLN A 208 0.19 0.45 1.82
C GLN A 208 0.82 -0.82 1.28
N TYR A 209 0.57 -1.19 0.02
CA TYR A 209 1.17 -2.36 -0.62
C TYR A 209 2.58 -2.08 -1.18
N GLY A 210 2.93 -0.81 -1.40
CA GLY A 210 4.20 -0.39 -1.99
C GLY A 210 5.13 0.36 -1.03
N THR A 211 6.06 1.10 -1.60
CA THR A 211 7.00 1.99 -0.88
C THR A 211 6.51 3.43 -0.80
N ALA A 212 5.32 3.73 -1.32
CA ALA A 212 4.75 5.08 -1.28
C ALA A 212 4.51 5.55 0.16
N PRO A 213 4.71 6.84 0.46
CA PRO A 213 4.40 7.39 1.77
C PRO A 213 2.90 7.26 2.06
N THR A 214 2.56 6.90 3.29
CA THR A 214 1.18 6.86 3.78
C THR A 214 0.90 8.12 4.59
N ASP A 215 -0.25 8.73 4.38
CA ASP A 215 -0.74 9.91 5.11
C ASP A 215 -2.17 9.68 5.64
N GLN A 216 -2.79 10.74 6.16
CA GLN A 216 -4.16 10.70 6.69
C GLN A 216 -5.20 10.16 5.69
N ARG A 217 -4.96 10.26 4.38
CA ARG A 217 -5.86 9.78 3.33
C ARG A 217 -5.85 8.24 3.19
N SER A 218 -4.85 7.59 3.77
CA SER A 218 -4.84 6.12 3.90
C SER A 218 -5.91 5.63 4.87
N ASP A 219 -6.10 6.32 6.00
CA ASP A 219 -7.18 6.01 6.95
C ASP A 219 -8.56 6.33 6.36
N ILE A 220 -8.68 7.37 5.53
CA ILE A 220 -9.92 7.72 4.81
C ILE A 220 -10.37 6.56 3.90
N TYR A 221 -9.44 5.96 3.15
CA TYR A 221 -9.76 4.78 2.33
C TYR A 221 -10.27 3.62 3.18
N ALA A 222 -9.58 3.32 4.27
CA ALA A 222 -9.94 2.23 5.18
C ALA A 222 -11.30 2.44 5.86
N LEU A 223 -11.65 3.70 6.22
CA LEU A 223 -12.97 4.09 6.71
C LEU A 223 -14.05 3.89 5.65
N GLY A 224 -13.78 4.27 4.40
CA GLY A 224 -14.67 4.02 3.26
C GLY A 224 -14.93 2.52 3.04
N ALA A 225 -13.87 1.71 3.07
CA ALA A 225 -13.93 0.25 2.94
C ALA A 225 -14.69 -0.40 4.11
N THR A 226 -14.51 0.12 5.32
CA THR A 226 -15.24 -0.31 6.52
C THR A 226 -16.73 -0.01 6.42
N LEU A 227 -17.09 1.20 5.97
CA LEU A 227 -18.50 1.56 5.74
C LEU A 227 -19.12 0.73 4.62
N TYR A 228 -18.38 0.52 3.53
CA TYR A 228 -18.81 -0.37 2.45
C TYR A 228 -19.18 -1.75 2.99
N PHE A 229 -18.30 -2.38 3.76
CA PHE A 229 -18.56 -3.67 4.39
C PHE A 229 -19.79 -3.61 5.32
N ALA A 230 -19.87 -2.60 6.18
CA ALA A 230 -20.97 -2.46 7.13
C ALA A 230 -22.35 -2.42 6.48
N VAL A 231 -22.49 -1.72 5.33
CA VAL A 231 -23.78 -1.53 4.65
C VAL A 231 -24.06 -2.58 3.56
N THR A 232 -23.04 -3.34 3.11
CA THR A 232 -23.23 -4.38 2.05
C THR A 232 -23.05 -5.79 2.56
N GLY A 233 -22.39 -5.99 3.71
CA GLY A 233 -21.98 -7.31 4.22
C GLY A 233 -20.85 -7.96 3.41
N ARG A 234 -20.29 -7.27 2.43
CA ARG A 234 -19.24 -7.79 1.54
C ARG A 234 -17.93 -7.04 1.72
N VAL A 235 -16.83 -7.79 1.85
CA VAL A 235 -15.50 -7.22 1.81
C VAL A 235 -15.24 -6.67 0.40
N PRO A 236 -14.79 -5.42 0.25
CA PRO A 236 -14.47 -4.88 -1.07
C PRO A 236 -13.24 -5.57 -1.66
N PRO A 237 -13.07 -5.55 -3.00
CA PRO A 237 -11.90 -6.12 -3.66
C PRO A 237 -10.63 -5.42 -3.19
N GLU A 238 -9.52 -6.17 -3.18
CA GLU A 238 -8.23 -5.62 -2.78
C GLU A 238 -7.81 -4.44 -3.66
N ALA A 239 -7.17 -3.45 -3.05
CA ALA A 239 -6.75 -2.25 -3.77
C ALA A 239 -5.82 -2.56 -4.97
N ILE A 240 -4.98 -3.59 -4.85
CA ILE A 240 -4.12 -4.06 -5.95
C ILE A 240 -4.95 -4.61 -7.11
N GLU A 241 -5.99 -5.40 -6.84
CA GLU A 241 -6.86 -5.92 -7.90
C GLU A 241 -7.64 -4.81 -8.63
N ARG A 242 -7.98 -3.74 -7.93
CA ARG A 242 -8.64 -2.56 -8.49
C ARG A 242 -7.76 -1.77 -9.43
N ILE A 243 -6.43 -1.77 -9.19
CA ILE A 243 -5.44 -1.06 -10.02
C ILE A 243 -5.01 -1.91 -11.21
N THR A 244 -4.81 -3.22 -11.01
CA THR A 244 -4.25 -4.11 -12.05
C THR A 244 -5.28 -4.59 -13.05
N GLY A 245 -6.58 -4.44 -12.76
CA GLY A 245 -7.69 -4.78 -13.65
C GLY A 245 -7.85 -3.78 -14.82
N ARG A 246 -8.46 -4.22 -15.93
CA ARG A 246 -8.87 -3.31 -17.03
C ARG A 246 -9.94 -2.31 -16.59
N THR A 247 -10.74 -2.68 -15.63
CA THR A 247 -11.79 -1.87 -15.01
C THR A 247 -11.71 -2.03 -13.49
N ASP A 248 -12.14 -1.00 -12.76
CA ASP A 248 -12.23 -1.08 -11.30
C ASP A 248 -13.27 -2.14 -10.93
N LYS A 249 -12.85 -3.15 -10.16
CA LYS A 249 -13.71 -4.26 -9.71
C LYS A 249 -14.65 -3.89 -8.56
N LEU A 250 -14.57 -2.65 -8.02
CA LEU A 250 -15.44 -2.21 -6.94
C LEU A 250 -16.87 -2.10 -7.44
N ILE A 251 -17.75 -2.95 -6.91
CA ILE A 251 -19.17 -2.90 -7.20
C ILE A 251 -19.78 -1.71 -6.43
N PRO A 252 -20.52 -0.80 -7.08
CA PRO A 252 -21.22 0.26 -6.37
C PRO A 252 -22.09 -0.29 -5.24
N PRO A 253 -22.03 0.29 -4.02
CA PRO A 253 -22.74 -0.24 -2.85
C PRO A 253 -24.24 -0.44 -3.07
N ARG A 254 -24.92 0.46 -3.80
CA ARG A 254 -26.34 0.38 -4.09
C ARG A 254 -26.72 -0.77 -5.05
N ASN A 255 -25.78 -1.27 -5.83
CA ASN A 255 -26.02 -2.47 -6.65
C ASN A 255 -26.09 -3.74 -5.78
N LEU A 256 -25.51 -3.71 -4.58
CA LEU A 256 -25.56 -4.80 -3.61
C LEU A 256 -26.69 -4.61 -2.58
N ASN A 257 -26.93 -3.36 -2.18
CA ASN A 257 -27.98 -3.00 -1.24
C ASN A 257 -28.67 -1.70 -1.69
N PRO A 258 -29.82 -1.79 -2.40
CA PRO A 258 -30.54 -0.61 -2.91
C PRO A 258 -31.08 0.33 -1.83
N SER A 259 -31.13 -0.08 -0.55
CA SER A 259 -31.58 0.75 0.57
C SER A 259 -30.57 1.85 0.95
N ILE A 260 -29.35 1.77 0.43
CA ILE A 260 -28.29 2.76 0.71
C ILE A 260 -28.65 4.10 0.04
N PRO A 261 -28.70 5.21 0.80
CA PRO A 261 -28.93 6.53 0.22
C PRO A 261 -27.84 6.90 -0.81
N PRO A 262 -28.21 7.60 -1.91
CA PRO A 262 -27.23 8.02 -2.92
C PRO A 262 -26.07 8.83 -2.38
N ASP A 263 -26.32 9.64 -1.35
CA ASP A 263 -25.29 10.48 -0.73
C ASP A 263 -24.30 9.65 0.07
N VAL A 264 -24.74 8.61 0.77
CA VAL A 264 -23.86 7.67 1.49
C VAL A 264 -23.00 6.88 0.49
N GLU A 265 -23.59 6.38 -0.61
CA GLU A 265 -22.84 5.72 -1.68
C GLU A 265 -21.76 6.64 -2.25
N ARG A 266 -22.09 7.90 -2.51
CA ARG A 266 -21.13 8.90 -3.03
C ARG A 266 -19.93 9.09 -2.09
N VAL A 267 -20.18 9.15 -0.78
CA VAL A 267 -19.12 9.26 0.23
C VAL A 267 -18.25 8.01 0.24
N ILE A 268 -18.82 6.80 0.22
CA ILE A 268 -18.08 5.54 0.18
C ILE A 268 -17.18 5.50 -1.06
N LEU A 269 -17.74 5.72 -2.25
CA LEU A 269 -17.01 5.67 -3.51
C LEU A 269 -15.89 6.71 -3.59
N ARG A 270 -16.11 7.93 -3.04
CA ARG A 270 -15.07 8.95 -2.98
C ARG A 270 -13.97 8.59 -1.99
N ALA A 271 -14.29 8.12 -0.80
CA ALA A 271 -13.30 7.70 0.19
C ALA A 271 -12.43 6.57 -0.34
N MET A 272 -13.01 5.65 -1.13
CA MET A 272 -12.33 4.49 -1.70
C MET A 272 -11.70 4.74 -3.08
N ARG A 273 -11.52 5.99 -3.52
CA ARG A 273 -10.75 6.28 -4.75
C ARG A 273 -9.34 5.71 -4.63
N VAL A 274 -8.86 5.14 -5.74
CA VAL A 274 -7.53 4.54 -5.82
C VAL A 274 -6.45 5.60 -5.61
N ALA A 275 -6.56 6.73 -6.31
CA ALA A 275 -5.66 7.87 -6.16
C ALA A 275 -5.96 8.63 -4.86
N PRO A 276 -4.98 8.84 -3.96
CA PRO A 276 -5.19 9.56 -2.71
C PRO A 276 -5.73 10.99 -2.89
N ASP A 277 -5.33 11.68 -3.96
CA ASP A 277 -5.74 13.06 -4.24
C ASP A 277 -7.22 13.20 -4.64
N GLU A 278 -7.87 12.10 -5.04
CA GLU A 278 -9.30 12.06 -5.36
C GLU A 278 -10.18 11.77 -4.14
N ARG A 279 -9.58 11.35 -3.02
CA ARG A 279 -10.28 11.08 -1.75
C ARG A 279 -10.66 12.38 -1.03
N PHE A 280 -11.25 12.24 0.13
CA PHE A 280 -11.37 13.38 1.05
C PHE A 280 -9.97 13.74 1.58
N PRO A 281 -9.62 15.02 1.66
CA PRO A 281 -8.31 15.44 2.15
C PRO A 281 -8.16 15.26 3.67
N SER A 282 -9.27 15.16 4.44
CA SER A 282 -9.24 14.98 5.89
C SER A 282 -10.47 14.20 6.40
N ALA A 283 -10.33 13.60 7.60
CA ALA A 283 -11.43 12.95 8.30
C ALA A 283 -12.59 13.91 8.58
N ALA A 284 -12.29 15.17 8.88
CA ALA A 284 -13.30 16.20 9.10
C ALA A 284 -14.20 16.42 7.87
N GLN A 285 -13.63 16.47 6.66
CA GLN A 285 -14.43 16.63 5.44
C GLN A 285 -15.26 15.38 5.11
N MET A 286 -14.73 14.18 5.35
CA MET A 286 -15.52 12.95 5.21
C MET A 286 -16.66 12.91 6.22
N LYS A 287 -16.42 13.31 7.47
CA LYS A 287 -17.43 13.42 8.53
C LYS A 287 -18.55 14.37 8.12
N GLN A 288 -18.22 15.57 7.70
CA GLN A 288 -19.19 16.57 7.24
C GLN A 288 -20.07 16.04 6.09
N ALA A 289 -19.47 15.34 5.13
CA ALA A 289 -20.23 14.75 4.03
C ALA A 289 -21.19 13.64 4.48
N LEU A 290 -20.81 12.83 5.48
CA LEU A 290 -21.70 11.82 6.07
C LEU A 290 -22.80 12.44 6.93
N GLU A 291 -22.52 13.48 7.72
CA GLU A 291 -23.53 14.20 8.48
C GLU A 291 -24.59 14.82 7.57
N ALA A 292 -24.17 15.42 6.47
CA ALA A 292 -25.08 15.96 5.46
C ALA A 292 -25.98 14.87 4.84
N SER A 293 -25.49 13.62 4.72
CA SER A 293 -26.27 12.50 4.20
C SER A 293 -27.35 11.98 5.16
N LEU A 294 -27.25 12.27 6.44
CA LEU A 294 -28.26 11.93 7.46
C LEU A 294 -29.35 13.00 7.59
N SER A 295 -29.05 14.23 7.16
CA SER A 295 -30.05 15.31 7.18
C SER A 295 -31.12 15.02 6.12
N PRO A 296 -32.41 15.15 6.42
CA PRO A 296 -33.45 15.04 5.41
C PRO A 296 -33.18 16.09 4.34
N SER A 297 -32.91 15.65 3.09
CA SER A 297 -32.84 16.59 1.97
C SER A 297 -34.11 17.46 1.99
N PRO A 298 -33.99 18.80 1.92
CA PRO A 298 -35.16 19.62 1.69
C PRO A 298 -35.74 19.14 0.36
N SER A 299 -36.89 18.47 0.44
CA SER A 299 -37.70 18.12 -0.71
C SER A 299 -37.80 19.39 -1.57
N LEU A 300 -37.27 19.31 -2.80
CA LEU A 300 -37.58 20.30 -3.81
C LEU A 300 -39.10 20.30 -4.00
N ALA A 301 -39.75 21.12 -3.23
CA ALA A 301 -41.15 21.45 -3.45
C ALA A 301 -41.20 21.96 -4.91
N ARG A 302 -41.79 21.16 -5.78
CA ARG A 302 -42.18 21.61 -7.11
C ARG A 302 -43.12 22.79 -6.94
N SER A 303 -42.59 23.99 -7.16
CA SER A 303 -43.43 25.17 -7.36
C SER A 303 -44.16 24.97 -8.69
N PRO A 304 -45.47 25.17 -8.75
CA PRO A 304 -46.20 25.05 -10.00
C PRO A 304 -45.80 26.18 -10.93
N SER A 305 -45.48 25.78 -12.15
CA SER A 305 -45.17 26.62 -13.28
C SER A 305 -46.29 27.58 -13.60
N SER A 306 -46.04 28.89 -13.55
CA SER A 306 -46.83 29.91 -14.24
C SER A 306 -46.11 30.31 -15.54
N PRO A 307 -46.78 30.44 -16.65
CA PRO A 307 -46.19 30.80 -17.90
C PRO A 307 -46.07 32.32 -18.07
N SER A 308 -44.89 32.87 -18.22
CA SER A 308 -44.73 34.24 -18.70
C SER A 308 -43.73 34.32 -19.86
N ARG A 309 -44.32 34.62 -20.99
CA ARG A 309 -43.90 35.37 -22.19
C ARG A 309 -42.43 35.72 -22.32
N PHE A 310 -41.86 35.22 -23.43
CA PHE A 310 -40.63 35.69 -24.04
C PHE A 310 -40.75 37.11 -24.60
N PRO A 311 -39.70 37.87 -24.62
CA PRO A 311 -39.32 38.66 -25.80
C PRO A 311 -37.98 38.18 -26.38
N ALA A 312 -37.93 38.22 -27.70
CA ALA A 312 -36.84 37.79 -28.54
C ALA A 312 -35.71 38.85 -28.68
N PRO A 313 -34.66 38.60 -29.44
CA PRO A 313 -33.26 38.76 -29.04
C PRO A 313 -32.60 40.06 -29.58
N SER A 314 -31.63 40.55 -28.84
CA SER A 314 -30.68 41.52 -29.42
C SER A 314 -29.26 40.97 -29.49
N ARG A 315 -28.65 41.28 -30.62
CA ARG A 315 -27.40 40.85 -31.20
C ARG A 315 -26.16 40.89 -30.33
N ALA A 316 -25.45 39.80 -30.37
CA ALA A 316 -24.01 39.59 -30.57
C ALA A 316 -23.00 40.63 -30.06
N ARG A 317 -22.15 40.20 -29.13
CA ARG A 317 -20.73 40.53 -29.17
C ARG A 317 -19.91 39.28 -28.92
N LYS A 318 -19.17 38.81 -29.92
CA LYS A 318 -18.18 37.75 -29.88
C LYS A 318 -17.05 38.18 -28.95
N LEU A 319 -16.85 37.45 -27.85
CA LEU A 319 -15.59 37.38 -27.12
C LEU A 319 -15.20 35.91 -27.14
N SER A 320 -14.10 35.62 -27.79
CA SER A 320 -13.46 34.31 -27.82
C SER A 320 -13.08 33.82 -26.42
N PRO A 321 -13.37 32.58 -26.06
CA PRO A 321 -12.85 32.01 -24.84
C PRO A 321 -11.39 31.60 -25.06
N GLN A 322 -10.50 32.12 -24.20
CA GLN A 322 -9.19 31.52 -24.01
C GLN A 322 -9.37 30.15 -23.37
N PRO A 323 -8.62 29.14 -23.80
CA PRO A 323 -8.71 27.83 -23.16
C PRO A 323 -7.98 27.84 -21.81
N HIS A 324 -8.74 27.79 -20.75
CA HIS A 324 -8.21 27.35 -19.46
C HIS A 324 -7.69 25.92 -19.63
N GLN A 325 -6.37 25.76 -19.57
CA GLN A 325 -5.72 24.47 -19.50
C GLN A 325 -6.11 23.79 -18.18
N ASN A 326 -7.11 22.91 -18.25
CA ASN A 326 -7.40 21.94 -17.23
C ASN A 326 -6.27 20.88 -17.22
N ARG A 327 -5.28 21.08 -16.35
CA ARG A 327 -4.29 20.05 -16.02
C ARG A 327 -4.97 19.03 -15.11
N SER A 328 -5.58 18.00 -15.67
CA SER A 328 -5.81 16.73 -14.96
C SER A 328 -6.66 15.76 -15.80
N ALA A 329 -6.01 15.03 -16.63
CA ALA A 329 -6.26 13.64 -16.99
C ALA A 329 -5.10 13.23 -17.91
N VAL A 330 -4.15 12.49 -17.38
CA VAL A 330 -3.11 11.89 -18.21
C VAL A 330 -3.81 10.89 -19.13
N PRO A 331 -3.83 11.10 -20.46
CA PRO A 331 -4.50 10.16 -21.36
C PRO A 331 -3.84 8.79 -21.25
N PRO A 332 -4.58 7.69 -21.45
CA PRO A 332 -4.00 6.36 -21.58
C PRO A 332 -3.00 6.38 -22.73
N LEU A 333 -1.91 5.60 -22.61
CA LEU A 333 -0.94 5.43 -23.69
C LEU A 333 -1.69 5.03 -24.96
N SER A 334 -1.77 5.92 -25.93
CA SER A 334 -2.45 5.66 -27.21
C SER A 334 -1.66 4.74 -28.14
N MET A 335 -0.45 4.31 -27.70
CA MET A 335 0.45 3.49 -28.49
C MET A 335 0.41 2.01 -28.04
N PRO A 336 0.43 1.05 -28.97
CA PRO A 336 0.52 -0.36 -28.64
C PRO A 336 1.85 -0.65 -27.92
N ILE A 337 1.82 -1.51 -26.91
CA ILE A 337 3.01 -1.88 -26.13
C ILE A 337 3.71 -3.06 -26.81
N ALA A 338 5.03 -2.97 -26.94
CA ALA A 338 5.83 -4.03 -27.54
C ALA A 338 5.81 -5.31 -26.69
N PRO A 339 5.62 -6.51 -27.27
CA PRO A 339 5.62 -7.77 -26.54
C PRO A 339 6.98 -8.07 -25.92
N VAL A 340 7.00 -8.79 -24.78
CA VAL A 340 8.21 -9.05 -23.98
C VAL A 340 9.27 -9.81 -24.77
N TRP A 341 8.87 -10.81 -25.57
CA TRP A 341 9.80 -11.59 -26.38
C TRP A 341 10.56 -10.75 -27.43
N LEU A 342 9.90 -9.77 -28.03
CA LEU A 342 10.52 -8.88 -29.01
C LEU A 342 11.58 -7.96 -28.36
N ARG A 343 11.36 -7.56 -27.10
CA ARG A 343 12.35 -6.82 -26.31
C ARG A 343 13.55 -7.68 -25.94
N GLY A 344 13.32 -8.98 -25.68
CA GLY A 344 14.37 -9.97 -25.46
C GLY A 344 15.27 -10.11 -26.70
N ILE A 345 14.68 -10.24 -27.88
CA ILE A 345 15.44 -10.28 -29.15
C ILE A 345 16.23 -8.99 -29.36
N ALA A 346 15.61 -7.81 -29.11
CA ALA A 346 16.32 -6.53 -29.20
C ALA A 346 17.54 -6.46 -28.29
N PHE A 347 17.43 -6.98 -27.07
CA PHE A 347 18.56 -7.06 -26.13
C PHE A 347 19.66 -8.02 -26.61
N LEU A 348 19.29 -9.20 -27.14
CA LEU A 348 20.26 -10.15 -27.72
C LEU A 348 21.01 -9.52 -28.92
N LEU A 349 20.31 -8.78 -29.77
CA LEU A 349 20.94 -8.03 -30.86
C LEU A 349 21.92 -6.97 -30.34
N ASP A 350 21.56 -6.23 -29.29
CA ASP A 350 22.47 -5.28 -28.64
C ASP A 350 23.73 -5.96 -28.12
N VAL A 351 23.59 -7.12 -27.46
CA VAL A 351 24.73 -7.93 -26.98
C VAL A 351 25.61 -8.40 -28.13
N LEU A 352 25.04 -8.94 -29.21
CA LEU A 352 25.77 -9.40 -30.37
C LEU A 352 26.55 -8.28 -31.06
N ILE A 353 25.90 -7.14 -31.29
CA ILE A 353 26.53 -5.93 -31.86
C ILE A 353 27.71 -5.50 -30.98
N TRP A 354 27.49 -5.45 -29.66
CA TRP A 354 28.54 -5.03 -28.74
C TRP A 354 29.68 -6.03 -28.65
N CYS A 355 29.43 -7.35 -28.68
CA CYS A 355 30.47 -8.39 -28.76
C CYS A 355 31.33 -8.21 -30.01
N ALA A 356 30.70 -7.96 -31.16
CA ALA A 356 31.45 -7.71 -32.40
C ALA A 356 32.32 -6.45 -32.30
N VAL A 357 31.77 -5.32 -31.79
CA VAL A 357 32.53 -4.08 -31.59
C VAL A 357 33.69 -4.30 -30.60
N SER A 358 33.42 -4.93 -29.46
CA SER A 358 34.42 -5.22 -28.44
C SER A 358 35.55 -6.12 -28.99
N TRP A 359 35.20 -7.09 -29.82
CA TRP A 359 36.19 -7.96 -30.44
C TRP A 359 37.11 -7.20 -31.39
N VAL A 360 36.56 -6.32 -32.25
CA VAL A 360 37.37 -5.47 -33.15
C VAL A 360 38.25 -4.50 -32.33
N MET A 361 37.73 -3.89 -31.30
CA MET A 361 38.49 -2.98 -30.41
C MET A 361 39.62 -3.73 -29.69
N THR A 362 39.35 -4.96 -29.21
CA THR A 362 40.35 -5.82 -28.57
C THR A 362 41.47 -6.22 -29.52
N LEU A 363 41.13 -6.57 -30.77
CA LEU A 363 42.14 -6.85 -31.81
C LEU A 363 43.01 -5.62 -32.09
N GLY A 364 42.40 -4.43 -32.24
CA GLY A 364 43.15 -3.19 -32.42
C GLY A 364 44.09 -2.89 -31.27
N TYR A 365 43.59 -3.07 -30.01
CA TYR A 365 44.41 -2.88 -28.82
C TYR A 365 45.58 -3.89 -28.75
N THR A 366 45.34 -5.20 -29.05
CA THR A 366 46.39 -6.22 -29.00
C THR A 366 47.48 -5.93 -30.04
N PHE A 367 47.13 -5.50 -31.24
CA PHE A 367 48.10 -5.11 -32.27
C PHE A 367 48.87 -3.82 -31.86
N ALA A 368 48.21 -2.82 -31.29
CA ALA A 368 48.87 -1.60 -30.84
C ALA A 368 49.89 -1.88 -29.73
N ILE A 369 49.53 -2.67 -28.71
CA ILE A 369 50.43 -3.04 -27.63
C ILE A 369 51.58 -3.92 -28.10
N ALA A 370 51.31 -4.87 -28.98
CA ALA A 370 52.35 -5.72 -29.56
C ALA A 370 53.39 -4.85 -30.32
N SER A 371 52.95 -3.90 -31.12
CA SER A 371 53.84 -2.98 -31.85
C SER A 371 54.63 -2.07 -30.91
N LEU A 372 54.03 -1.54 -29.85
CA LEU A 372 54.66 -0.64 -28.90
C LEU A 372 55.69 -1.35 -27.99
N THR A 373 55.39 -2.60 -27.62
CA THR A 373 56.23 -3.40 -26.68
C THR A 373 57.17 -4.35 -27.37
N ASN A 374 57.14 -4.44 -28.69
CA ASN A 374 57.87 -5.43 -29.51
C ASN A 374 57.68 -6.88 -29.01
N ARG A 375 56.47 -7.20 -28.54
CA ARG A 375 56.07 -8.52 -28.05
C ARG A 375 55.01 -9.14 -28.95
N PRO A 376 54.93 -10.49 -29.02
CA PRO A 376 53.92 -11.13 -29.86
C PRO A 376 52.50 -10.88 -29.31
N THR A 377 51.49 -10.81 -30.20
CA THR A 377 50.08 -10.53 -29.86
C THR A 377 49.49 -11.49 -28.83
N TRP A 378 49.90 -12.77 -28.82
CA TRP A 378 49.43 -13.77 -27.86
C TRP A 378 49.82 -13.43 -26.40
N TRP A 379 50.90 -12.67 -26.18
CA TRP A 379 51.34 -12.27 -24.85
C TRP A 379 50.25 -11.42 -24.11
N VAL A 380 49.56 -10.55 -24.79
CA VAL A 380 48.46 -9.76 -24.21
C VAL A 380 47.34 -10.63 -23.65
N TRP A 381 47.11 -11.78 -24.25
CA TRP A 381 46.09 -12.73 -23.81
C TRP A 381 46.54 -13.63 -22.64
N THR A 382 47.83 -13.81 -22.46
CA THR A 382 48.39 -14.62 -21.37
C THR A 382 48.58 -13.81 -20.09
N GLU A 383 48.76 -12.48 -20.19
CA GLU A 383 48.84 -11.60 -19.03
C GLU A 383 47.50 -11.42 -18.39
N VAL A 384 47.37 -11.81 -17.11
CA VAL A 384 46.09 -11.76 -16.36
C VAL A 384 45.55 -10.34 -16.24
N GLU A 385 46.44 -9.38 -15.94
CA GLU A 385 46.08 -7.96 -15.78
C GLU A 385 45.53 -7.35 -17.07
N GLN A 386 46.16 -7.61 -18.21
CA GLN A 386 45.73 -7.11 -19.52
C GLN A 386 44.35 -7.70 -19.91
N ARG A 387 44.16 -8.98 -19.66
CA ARG A 387 42.87 -9.65 -19.90
C ARG A 387 41.75 -9.08 -19.01
N GLN A 388 42.06 -8.86 -17.73
CA GLN A 388 41.07 -8.25 -16.80
C GLN A 388 40.72 -6.84 -17.21
N LEU A 389 41.68 -6.00 -17.60
CA LEU A 389 41.50 -4.67 -18.10
C LEU A 389 40.56 -4.66 -19.33
N LEU A 390 40.82 -5.50 -20.33
CA LEU A 390 40.01 -5.62 -21.54
C LEU A 390 38.57 -6.03 -21.22
N GLN A 391 38.39 -7.00 -20.31
CA GLN A 391 37.05 -7.43 -19.88
C GLN A 391 36.31 -6.29 -19.18
N THR A 392 36.98 -5.55 -18.28
CA THR A 392 36.40 -4.43 -17.57
C THR A 392 35.99 -3.31 -18.52
N LEU A 393 36.85 -2.97 -19.49
CA LEU A 393 36.55 -1.97 -20.52
C LEU A 393 35.39 -2.37 -21.43
N ALA A 394 35.30 -3.65 -21.79
CA ALA A 394 34.18 -4.16 -22.58
C ALA A 394 32.85 -4.08 -21.86
N VAL A 395 32.83 -4.42 -20.57
CA VAL A 395 31.62 -4.33 -19.73
C VAL A 395 31.24 -2.87 -19.50
N ALA A 396 32.19 -2.02 -19.12
CA ALA A 396 31.91 -0.58 -18.90
C ALA A 396 31.41 0.09 -20.19
N GLY A 397 32.05 -0.20 -21.32
CA GLY A 397 31.65 0.32 -22.62
C GLY A 397 30.22 -0.10 -23.03
N PHE A 398 29.81 -1.34 -22.73
CA PHE A 398 28.42 -1.78 -22.97
C PHE A 398 27.41 -0.95 -22.21
N TRP A 399 27.68 -0.65 -20.94
CA TRP A 399 26.79 0.19 -20.14
C TRP A 399 26.77 1.64 -20.61
N ILE A 400 27.92 2.20 -21.00
CA ILE A 400 27.99 3.56 -21.58
C ILE A 400 27.21 3.63 -22.89
N TYR A 401 27.39 2.65 -23.79
CA TYR A 401 26.65 2.52 -25.04
C TYR A 401 25.14 2.54 -24.80
N ARG A 402 24.63 1.66 -23.94
CA ARG A 402 23.22 1.54 -23.63
C ARG A 402 22.65 2.81 -23.04
N PHE A 403 23.33 3.34 -22.02
CA PHE A 403 22.93 4.55 -21.34
C PHE A 403 22.82 5.76 -22.29
N THR A 404 23.87 5.98 -23.09
CA THR A 404 23.93 7.10 -24.03
C THR A 404 22.80 7.03 -25.05
N LEU A 405 22.59 5.88 -25.66
CA LEU A 405 21.54 5.72 -26.65
C LEU A 405 20.12 5.80 -26.08
N HIS A 406 19.90 5.29 -24.86
CA HIS A 406 18.62 5.49 -24.17
C HIS A 406 18.41 6.97 -23.82
N ALA A 407 19.44 7.68 -23.34
CA ALA A 407 19.32 9.08 -22.94
C ALA A 407 19.07 10.02 -24.13
N VAL A 408 19.76 9.80 -25.26
CA VAL A 408 19.73 10.69 -26.42
C VAL A 408 18.62 10.31 -27.41
N ALA A 409 18.57 9.03 -27.81
CA ALA A 409 17.69 8.56 -28.87
C ALA A 409 16.44 7.80 -28.35
N GLY A 410 16.37 7.49 -27.05
CA GLY A 410 15.31 6.67 -26.48
C GLY A 410 15.33 5.21 -26.97
N ARG A 411 16.35 4.77 -27.71
CA ARG A 411 16.43 3.42 -28.26
C ARG A 411 17.87 2.99 -28.49
N THR A 412 18.19 1.74 -28.20
CA THR A 412 19.47 1.10 -28.56
C THR A 412 19.44 0.62 -30.01
N LEU A 413 20.58 0.25 -30.56
CA LEU A 413 20.63 -0.24 -31.96
C LEU A 413 19.78 -1.49 -32.17
N GLY A 414 19.81 -2.46 -31.24
CA GLY A 414 18.97 -3.64 -31.32
C GLY A 414 17.48 -3.31 -31.29
N LYS A 415 17.07 -2.31 -30.48
CA LYS A 415 15.69 -1.81 -30.50
C LYS A 415 15.36 -1.08 -31.80
N ALA A 416 16.29 -0.28 -32.33
CA ALA A 416 16.09 0.45 -33.58
C ALA A 416 15.89 -0.52 -34.75
N LEU A 417 16.65 -1.61 -34.82
CA LEU A 417 16.51 -2.64 -35.86
C LEU A 417 15.14 -3.35 -35.84
N LEU A 418 14.53 -3.47 -34.66
CA LEU A 418 13.21 -4.08 -34.50
C LEU A 418 12.07 -3.01 -34.46
N GLY A 419 12.35 -1.76 -34.79
CA GLY A 419 11.37 -0.70 -34.75
C GLY A 419 10.81 -0.42 -33.37
N LEU A 420 11.60 -0.57 -32.30
CA LEU A 420 11.20 -0.35 -30.93
C LEU A 420 11.80 0.95 -30.36
N GLN A 421 11.05 1.61 -29.49
CA GLN A 421 11.45 2.84 -28.82
C GLN A 421 11.04 2.83 -27.35
N VAL A 422 11.86 3.46 -26.50
CA VAL A 422 11.58 3.68 -25.08
C VAL A 422 11.03 5.09 -24.92
N VAL A 423 9.82 5.20 -24.40
CA VAL A 423 9.13 6.47 -24.22
C VAL A 423 8.63 6.64 -22.78
N THR A 424 8.40 7.88 -22.38
CA THR A 424 7.67 8.23 -21.15
C THR A 424 6.16 8.04 -21.37
N ARG A 425 5.38 8.18 -20.32
CA ARG A 425 3.92 8.13 -20.41
C ARG A 425 3.33 9.19 -21.34
N GLU A 426 4.03 10.31 -21.52
CA GLU A 426 3.66 11.38 -22.44
C GLU A 426 4.13 11.15 -23.90
N GLY A 427 4.70 9.98 -24.21
CA GLY A 427 5.22 9.65 -25.55
C GLY A 427 6.57 10.30 -25.88
N ARG A 428 7.25 10.96 -24.95
CA ARG A 428 8.56 11.61 -25.17
C ARG A 428 9.70 10.62 -24.93
N PRO A 429 10.90 10.81 -25.54
CA PRO A 429 12.09 10.04 -25.18
C PRO A 429 12.40 10.10 -23.68
N CYS A 430 13.01 9.06 -23.12
CA CYS A 430 13.16 8.93 -21.67
C CYS A 430 14.05 9.99 -21.02
N GLY A 431 14.97 10.63 -21.76
CA GLY A 431 15.89 11.64 -21.23
C GLY A 431 16.96 11.08 -20.27
N PHE A 432 17.92 11.94 -19.88
CA PHE A 432 19.10 11.55 -19.11
C PHE A 432 18.77 10.86 -17.77
N TRP A 433 17.99 11.49 -16.90
CA TRP A 433 17.73 10.96 -15.56
C TRP A 433 16.93 9.65 -15.56
N ARG A 434 15.95 9.53 -16.44
CA ARG A 434 15.16 8.29 -16.56
C ARG A 434 15.99 7.17 -17.19
N ALA A 435 16.87 7.48 -18.14
CA ALA A 435 17.81 6.52 -18.70
C ALA A 435 18.76 5.98 -17.62
N LEU A 436 19.29 6.85 -16.73
CA LEU A 436 20.15 6.46 -15.62
C LEU A 436 19.42 5.52 -14.64
N VAL A 437 18.23 5.90 -14.19
CA VAL A 437 17.40 5.07 -13.29
C VAL A 437 17.08 3.73 -13.95
N ARG A 438 16.83 3.72 -15.26
CA ARG A 438 16.55 2.51 -16.03
C ARG A 438 17.73 1.54 -16.06
N GLU A 439 18.95 2.03 -16.30
CA GLU A 439 20.13 1.18 -16.31
C GLU A 439 20.47 0.66 -14.91
N ILE A 440 20.30 1.45 -13.84
CA ILE A 440 20.40 0.96 -12.45
C ILE A 440 19.35 -0.15 -12.20
N GLY A 441 18.11 0.05 -12.59
CA GLY A 441 17.05 -0.96 -12.46
C GLY A 441 17.31 -2.21 -13.29
N PHE A 442 18.01 -2.09 -14.43
CA PHE A 442 18.41 -3.24 -15.24
C PHE A 442 19.46 -4.09 -14.51
N VAL A 443 20.48 -3.46 -13.90
CA VAL A 443 21.47 -4.15 -13.07
C VAL A 443 20.78 -4.89 -11.91
N LEU A 444 19.89 -4.20 -11.18
CA LEU A 444 19.13 -4.82 -10.09
C LEU A 444 18.29 -6.00 -10.56
N SER A 445 17.63 -5.88 -11.71
CA SER A 445 16.85 -6.99 -12.31
C SER A 445 17.72 -8.20 -12.66
N SER A 446 18.97 -7.95 -13.06
CA SER A 446 19.95 -9.01 -13.39
C SER A 446 20.52 -9.68 -12.14
N CYS A 447 20.81 -8.90 -11.08
CA CYS A 447 21.38 -9.40 -9.82
C CYS A 447 20.43 -10.35 -9.07
N VAL A 448 19.11 -10.20 -9.24
CA VAL A 448 18.09 -11.06 -8.61
C VAL A 448 17.64 -12.15 -9.58
N CYS A 449 18.60 -12.91 -10.13
CA CYS A 449 18.35 -14.05 -11.02
C CYS A 449 17.38 -13.74 -12.20
N GLY A 450 17.35 -12.50 -12.67
CA GLY A 450 16.50 -12.09 -13.79
C GLY A 450 15.01 -11.93 -13.47
N LEU A 451 14.59 -12.02 -12.21
CA LEU A 451 13.18 -11.90 -11.80
C LEU A 451 12.55 -10.58 -12.25
N GLY A 452 13.32 -9.50 -12.31
CA GLY A 452 12.84 -8.21 -12.81
C GLY A 452 12.44 -8.20 -14.28
N PHE A 453 12.99 -9.12 -15.09
CA PHE A 453 12.59 -9.30 -16.50
C PHE A 453 11.40 -10.25 -16.62
N VAL A 454 11.37 -11.31 -15.80
CA VAL A 454 10.24 -12.26 -15.72
C VAL A 454 8.96 -11.53 -15.30
N TRP A 455 9.07 -10.53 -14.42
CA TRP A 455 7.97 -9.68 -14.01
C TRP A 455 7.22 -9.07 -15.20
N ALA A 456 7.91 -8.68 -16.27
CA ALA A 456 7.30 -8.09 -17.46
C ALA A 456 6.29 -9.03 -18.17
N ILE A 457 6.33 -10.33 -17.93
CA ILE A 457 5.35 -11.30 -18.47
C ILE A 457 3.99 -11.10 -17.82
N PHE A 458 3.98 -10.79 -16.53
CA PHE A 458 2.78 -10.65 -15.70
C PHE A 458 2.28 -9.20 -15.67
N ASP A 459 3.15 -8.23 -15.91
CA ASP A 459 2.78 -6.80 -15.89
C ASP A 459 1.83 -6.44 -17.04
N PRO A 460 0.72 -5.72 -16.78
CA PRO A 460 -0.26 -5.31 -17.80
C PRO A 460 0.35 -4.46 -18.92
N TYR A 461 1.34 -3.63 -18.59
CA TYR A 461 2.06 -2.77 -19.53
C TYR A 461 3.38 -3.41 -19.99
N LYS A 462 3.57 -4.70 -19.67
CA LYS A 462 4.77 -5.46 -20.04
C LYS A 462 6.07 -4.77 -19.60
N GLN A 463 6.04 -4.04 -18.47
CA GLN A 463 7.20 -3.36 -17.90
C GLN A 463 8.02 -4.30 -17.02
N GLY A 464 9.33 -4.38 -17.26
CA GLY A 464 10.25 -4.96 -16.29
C GLY A 464 10.51 -3.98 -15.13
N TRP A 465 11.17 -4.41 -14.07
CA TRP A 465 11.49 -3.55 -12.93
C TRP A 465 12.25 -2.27 -13.34
N HIS A 466 13.16 -2.37 -14.29
CA HIS A 466 13.89 -1.23 -14.84
C HIS A 466 13.00 -0.22 -15.58
N ASP A 467 11.93 -0.69 -16.24
CA ASP A 467 10.93 0.17 -16.88
C ASP A 467 10.05 0.85 -15.83
N LEU A 468 9.60 0.09 -14.82
CA LEU A 468 8.78 0.59 -13.71
C LEU A 468 9.50 1.67 -12.90
N MET A 469 10.77 1.42 -12.53
CA MET A 469 11.58 2.39 -11.78
C MET A 469 11.80 3.70 -12.54
N ALA A 470 11.97 3.61 -13.85
CA ALA A 470 12.20 4.79 -14.71
C ALA A 470 10.91 5.45 -15.19
N GLY A 471 9.73 4.83 -14.97
CA GLY A 471 8.45 5.29 -15.51
C GLY A 471 8.43 5.31 -17.04
N THR A 472 9.02 4.28 -17.71
CA THR A 472 9.17 4.18 -19.14
C THR A 472 8.42 2.99 -19.72
N PHE A 473 8.11 3.07 -21.02
CA PHE A 473 7.40 2.05 -21.79
C PHE A 473 8.18 1.73 -23.05
N VAL A 474 8.11 0.49 -23.51
CA VAL A 474 8.67 0.11 -24.81
C VAL A 474 7.53 -0.04 -25.81
N VAL A 475 7.54 0.80 -26.83
CA VAL A 475 6.50 0.88 -27.87
C VAL A 475 7.11 0.69 -29.25
N PRO A 476 6.33 0.29 -30.28
CA PRO A 476 6.76 0.37 -31.66
C PRO A 476 7.05 1.82 -32.06
N SER A 477 8.12 2.03 -32.81
CA SER A 477 8.49 3.35 -33.32
C SER A 477 7.52 3.82 -34.41
N PRO A 478 7.10 5.09 -34.44
CA PRO A 478 6.23 5.63 -35.48
C PRO A 478 6.80 5.55 -36.92
N GLN A 479 8.10 5.29 -37.06
CA GLN A 479 8.78 5.16 -38.36
C GLN A 479 8.74 3.73 -38.95
N ALA A 480 8.06 2.79 -38.28
CA ALA A 480 7.96 1.38 -38.69
C ALA A 480 6.55 1.02 -39.25
N GLN A 481 5.72 2.02 -39.54
CA GLN A 481 4.45 1.88 -40.26
C GLN A 481 4.56 2.43 -41.70
#